data_9a31cae97fc3c73cf39f556c28b995af
#
_entry.id   9a31cae97fc3c73cf39f556c28b995af
#
_cell.length_a   1.000
_cell.length_b   1.000
_cell.length_c   1.000
_cell.angle_alpha   90.00
_cell.angle_beta   90.00
_cell.angle_gamma   90.00
#
_symmetry.space_group_name_H-M   'P 1'
#
loop_
_entity.id
_entity.type
_entity.pdbx_description
1 polymer ?
#
loop_
_entity_poly.entity_id
_entity_poly.type
_entity_poly.pdbx_seq_one_letter_code
_entity_poly.pdbx_strand_id
1 'polypeptide(L)'
;MEFATAVLEPLAQTPALARTIRVDTNVLAVGREGLLKHEAIGSPERAGRRFRLLLQDQHGVEEVAYADAVIDATGTYGNPNRLGDGGIDAPGERVLENRITRTLEPIEHLAGRAVLVTGAGHSAQTAAVALAELARHAPDTRVVWALRRREPKFRLPHDPLSARDALHAEAEELLRGASRAVDVRRGVVTDALKMGASGQVRVILRNGEAQHVDVDHILALNGSAPDSSLYRQLQIHECYASLAPMNLAAQLLAQGDSAGDCLATAPTGPEALLNPEPGFFILGAKSYGRNSQFLLRTGWEQVNAVFETLLDR
;
A
#
# COMPACT_ATOMS: atom_id res chain seq x y z
N MET A 1 5.48 15.80 3.43
CA MET A 1 4.93 16.72 4.49
C MET A 1 4.43 18.03 3.91
N GLU A 2 5.14 18.65 3.02
CA GLU A 2 4.81 19.99 2.45
C GLU A 2 3.40 20.06 1.83
N PHE A 3 2.98 19.07 1.05
CA PHE A 3 1.63 19.04 0.46
C PHE A 3 0.51 18.94 1.51
N ALA A 4 0.71 18.14 2.55
CA ALA A 4 -0.28 18.00 3.61
C ALA A 4 -0.50 19.33 4.35
N THR A 5 0.59 19.99 4.76
CA THR A 5 0.54 21.24 5.53
C THR A 5 0.19 22.46 4.67
N ALA A 6 0.66 22.50 3.42
CA ALA A 6 0.42 23.63 2.53
C ALA A 6 -0.94 23.62 1.83
N VAL A 7 -1.54 22.46 1.64
CA VAL A 7 -2.77 22.30 0.86
C VAL A 7 -3.89 21.62 1.65
N LEU A 8 -3.64 20.43 2.21
CA LEU A 8 -4.73 19.64 2.81
C LEU A 8 -5.22 20.22 4.15
N GLU A 9 -4.32 20.66 5.02
CA GLU A 9 -4.72 21.26 6.30
C GLU A 9 -5.53 22.54 6.12
N PRO A 10 -5.11 23.53 5.31
CA PRO A 10 -5.93 24.72 5.04
C PRO A 10 -7.28 24.38 4.42
N LEU A 11 -7.31 23.40 3.50
CA LEU A 11 -8.55 22.95 2.88
C LEU A 11 -9.51 22.35 3.92
N ALA A 12 -9.02 21.46 4.78
CA ALA A 12 -9.80 20.85 5.85
C ALA A 12 -10.37 21.86 6.85
N GLN A 13 -9.68 22.98 7.05
CA GLN A 13 -10.12 24.06 7.95
C GLN A 13 -11.14 25.01 7.34
N THR A 14 -11.47 24.87 6.05
CA THR A 14 -12.52 25.69 5.43
C THR A 14 -13.86 25.49 6.12
N PRO A 15 -14.73 26.51 6.24
CA PRO A 15 -16.03 26.37 6.91
C PRO A 15 -16.93 25.28 6.33
N ALA A 16 -16.77 24.96 5.04
CA ALA A 16 -17.51 23.91 4.36
C ALA A 16 -17.10 22.51 4.83
N LEU A 17 -15.79 22.27 5.03
CA LEU A 17 -15.25 20.95 5.35
C LEU A 17 -15.07 20.73 6.86
N ALA A 18 -14.66 21.75 7.61
CA ALA A 18 -14.37 21.63 9.04
C ALA A 18 -15.54 21.08 9.87
N ARG A 19 -16.78 21.31 9.41
CA ARG A 19 -18.01 20.83 10.08
C ARG A 19 -18.40 19.41 9.68
N THR A 20 -17.85 18.89 8.58
CA THR A 20 -18.20 17.58 8.00
C THR A 20 -17.12 16.53 8.28
N ILE A 21 -15.88 16.98 8.53
CA ILE A 21 -14.77 16.08 8.86
C ILE A 21 -14.93 15.59 10.29
N ARG A 22 -14.97 14.27 10.44
CA ARG A 22 -14.99 13.59 11.74
C ARG A 22 -13.61 12.96 11.94
N VAL A 23 -12.82 13.57 12.81
CA VAL A 23 -11.52 13.02 13.24
C VAL A 23 -11.72 11.95 14.31
N ASP A 24 -10.69 11.16 14.55
CA ASP A 24 -10.68 10.10 15.60
C ASP A 24 -11.88 9.15 15.52
N THR A 25 -12.35 8.91 14.30
CA THR A 25 -13.52 8.08 14.02
C THR A 25 -13.17 7.02 12.97
N ASN A 26 -13.27 5.75 13.33
CA ASN A 26 -13.06 4.63 12.45
C ASN A 26 -14.39 4.13 11.87
N VAL A 27 -14.45 3.86 10.59
CA VAL A 27 -15.54 3.08 9.98
C VAL A 27 -15.14 1.61 10.05
N LEU A 28 -15.85 0.84 10.88
CA LEU A 28 -15.55 -0.57 11.11
C LEU A 28 -16.18 -1.47 10.04
N ALA A 29 -17.37 -1.13 9.56
CA ALA A 29 -18.08 -1.91 8.55
C ALA A 29 -19.11 -1.05 7.81
N VAL A 30 -19.36 -1.43 6.56
CA VAL A 30 -20.41 -0.86 5.73
C VAL A 30 -21.32 -1.97 5.22
N GLY A 31 -22.64 -1.80 5.35
CA GLY A 31 -23.65 -2.68 4.83
C GLY A 31 -24.80 -1.91 4.20
N ARG A 32 -25.78 -2.62 3.63
CA ARG A 32 -27.03 -2.04 3.13
C ARG A 32 -28.11 -2.13 4.19
N GLU A 33 -28.83 -1.04 4.46
CA GLU A 33 -29.93 -1.03 5.42
C GLU A 33 -31.01 -2.06 5.04
N GLY A 34 -31.22 -3.04 5.91
CA GLY A 34 -32.25 -4.06 5.76
C GLY A 34 -31.99 -5.13 4.70
N LEU A 35 -30.79 -5.17 4.08
CA LEU A 35 -30.44 -6.15 3.05
C LEU A 35 -29.10 -6.84 3.34
N LEU A 36 -29.08 -8.15 3.24
CA LEU A 36 -27.84 -8.93 3.24
C LEU A 36 -27.13 -8.88 1.87
N LYS A 37 -25.87 -9.30 1.84
CA LYS A 37 -25.05 -9.26 0.62
C LYS A 37 -25.68 -9.97 -0.59
N HIS A 38 -26.32 -11.10 -0.36
CA HIS A 38 -26.88 -11.98 -1.41
C HIS A 38 -28.32 -11.61 -1.82
N GLU A 39 -28.91 -10.58 -1.23
CA GLU A 39 -30.29 -10.16 -1.51
C GLU A 39 -30.33 -9.02 -2.52
N ALA A 40 -31.44 -8.92 -3.25
CA ALA A 40 -31.75 -7.86 -4.21
C ALA A 40 -30.61 -7.58 -5.23
N ILE A 41 -29.95 -8.64 -5.74
CA ILE A 41 -28.86 -8.54 -6.70
C ILE A 41 -29.33 -7.87 -7.99
N GLY A 42 -28.67 -6.77 -8.40
CA GLY A 42 -29.02 -6.01 -9.61
C GLY A 42 -30.42 -5.35 -9.56
N SER A 43 -31.04 -5.29 -8.39
CA SER A 43 -32.40 -4.78 -8.21
C SER A 43 -32.42 -3.27 -7.88
N PRO A 44 -33.39 -2.50 -8.40
CA PRO A 44 -33.66 -1.13 -7.98
C PRO A 44 -33.94 -0.99 -6.49
N GLU A 45 -34.50 -2.03 -5.85
CA GLU A 45 -34.73 -2.03 -4.40
C GLU A 45 -33.42 -1.78 -3.64
N ARG A 46 -32.32 -2.45 -4.02
CA ARG A 46 -31.02 -2.28 -3.38
C ARG A 46 -30.49 -0.85 -3.56
N ALA A 47 -30.67 -0.28 -4.73
CA ALA A 47 -30.27 1.10 -5.04
C ALA A 47 -31.04 2.14 -4.19
N GLY A 48 -32.28 1.84 -3.84
CA GLY A 48 -33.16 2.69 -3.02
C GLY A 48 -32.90 2.60 -1.51
N ARG A 49 -32.07 1.68 -1.03
CA ARG A 49 -31.73 1.57 0.40
C ARG A 49 -30.49 2.38 0.73
N ARG A 50 -30.42 2.97 1.91
CA ARG A 50 -29.23 3.68 2.40
C ARG A 50 -28.13 2.71 2.77
N PHE A 51 -26.90 3.19 2.79
CA PHE A 51 -25.82 2.51 3.48
C PHE A 51 -25.95 2.67 4.99
N ARG A 52 -25.64 1.61 5.73
CA ARG A 52 -25.54 1.58 7.17
C ARG A 52 -24.08 1.36 7.53
N LEU A 53 -23.47 2.32 8.25
CA LEU A 53 -22.07 2.31 8.64
C LEU A 53 -21.98 2.09 10.15
N LEU A 54 -21.11 1.17 10.58
CA LEU A 54 -20.70 1.04 11.96
C LEU A 54 -19.46 1.89 12.18
N LEU A 55 -19.58 2.87 13.05
CA LEU A 55 -18.50 3.79 13.40
C LEU A 55 -18.01 3.51 14.81
N GLN A 56 -16.72 3.79 15.09
CA GLN A 56 -16.15 3.72 16.42
C GLN A 56 -15.26 4.95 16.66
N ASP A 57 -15.44 5.60 17.80
CA ASP A 57 -14.61 6.73 18.22
C ASP A 57 -13.30 6.27 18.90
N GLN A 58 -12.43 7.23 19.26
CA GLN A 58 -11.16 6.97 19.94
C GLN A 58 -11.30 6.32 21.32
N HIS A 59 -12.49 6.35 21.93
CA HIS A 59 -12.78 5.74 23.22
C HIS A 59 -13.39 4.33 23.09
N GLY A 60 -13.54 3.85 21.86
CA GLY A 60 -14.15 2.56 21.56
C GLY A 60 -15.68 2.56 21.57
N VAL A 61 -16.32 3.72 21.65
CA VAL A 61 -17.78 3.84 21.60
C VAL A 61 -18.25 3.67 20.17
N GLU A 62 -19.20 2.76 19.97
CA GLU A 62 -19.76 2.44 18.65
C GLU A 62 -21.08 3.17 18.42
N GLU A 63 -21.28 3.63 17.20
CA GLU A 63 -22.54 4.22 16.73
C GLU A 63 -22.84 3.83 15.29
N VAL A 64 -24.07 4.01 14.89
CA VAL A 64 -24.52 3.78 13.51
C VAL A 64 -24.78 5.10 12.81
N ALA A 65 -24.19 5.24 11.61
CA ALA A 65 -24.51 6.33 10.69
C ALA A 65 -25.15 5.78 9.40
N TYR A 66 -25.82 6.66 8.67
CA TYR A 66 -26.45 6.34 7.39
C TYR A 66 -25.96 7.31 6.31
N ALA A 67 -25.82 6.80 5.08
CA ALA A 67 -25.43 7.58 3.92
C ALA A 67 -26.13 7.07 2.66
N ASP A 68 -26.38 7.98 1.70
CA ASP A 68 -26.96 7.64 0.40
C ASP A 68 -25.90 7.11 -0.57
N ALA A 69 -24.64 7.58 -0.41
CA ALA A 69 -23.48 7.10 -1.13
C ALA A 69 -22.28 6.94 -0.19
N VAL A 70 -21.35 6.05 -0.52
CA VAL A 70 -20.10 5.84 0.22
C VAL A 70 -18.93 5.83 -0.76
N ILE A 71 -17.91 6.59 -0.44
CA ILE A 71 -16.64 6.62 -1.16
C ILE A 71 -15.55 6.10 -0.23
N ASP A 72 -14.99 4.95 -0.55
CA ASP A 72 -13.84 4.37 0.16
C ASP A 72 -12.53 4.87 -0.47
N ALA A 73 -11.86 5.78 0.20
CA ALA A 73 -10.55 6.31 -0.16
C ALA A 73 -9.49 6.02 0.91
N THR A 74 -9.64 4.91 1.66
CA THR A 74 -8.79 4.56 2.82
C THR A 74 -7.37 4.13 2.43
N GLY A 75 -7.08 3.95 1.14
CA GLY A 75 -5.76 3.53 0.66
C GLY A 75 -5.42 2.08 0.99
N THR A 76 -4.12 1.79 1.06
CA THR A 76 -3.61 0.41 1.24
C THR A 76 -2.63 0.27 2.41
N TYR A 77 -2.13 1.36 2.96
CA TYR A 77 -1.05 1.32 3.97
C TYR A 77 -1.43 0.63 5.27
N GLY A 78 -2.72 0.58 5.61
CA GLY A 78 -3.23 -0.15 6.77
C GLY A 78 -3.13 -1.68 6.64
N ASN A 79 -2.86 -2.21 5.44
CA ASN A 79 -2.75 -3.65 5.18
C ASN A 79 -1.43 -3.99 4.46
N PRO A 80 -0.28 -3.92 5.15
CA PRO A 80 1.03 -4.20 4.58
C PRO A 80 1.18 -5.69 4.25
N ASN A 81 1.90 -5.96 3.14
CA ASN A 81 2.23 -7.33 2.74
C ASN A 81 3.20 -7.98 3.75
N ARG A 82 3.03 -9.27 3.96
CA ARG A 82 3.81 -10.06 4.91
C ARG A 82 5.20 -10.39 4.36
N LEU A 83 6.11 -10.78 5.26
CA LEU A 83 7.50 -11.12 4.94
C LEU A 83 7.64 -12.51 4.33
N GLY A 84 6.81 -13.45 4.76
CA GLY A 84 6.96 -14.85 4.44
C GLY A 84 6.71 -15.18 2.96
N ASP A 85 7.23 -16.32 2.58
CA ASP A 85 7.04 -16.86 1.23
C ASP A 85 5.55 -17.08 0.94
N GLY A 86 5.16 -16.86 -0.32
CA GLY A 86 3.76 -16.95 -0.72
C GLY A 86 2.87 -15.80 -0.21
N GLY A 87 3.43 -14.79 0.49
CA GLY A 87 2.69 -13.60 0.97
C GLY A 87 1.94 -13.84 2.28
N ILE A 88 2.26 -14.91 3.01
CA ILE A 88 1.76 -15.17 4.38
C ILE A 88 2.80 -14.75 5.42
N ASP A 89 2.42 -14.72 6.70
CA ASP A 89 3.40 -14.45 7.77
C ASP A 89 4.51 -15.49 7.79
N ALA A 90 5.76 -15.05 7.90
CA ALA A 90 6.85 -15.97 8.23
C ALA A 90 6.70 -16.46 9.68
N PRO A 91 7.01 -17.72 10.01
CA PRO A 91 7.09 -18.16 11.40
C PRO A 91 7.92 -17.20 12.26
N GLY A 92 7.34 -16.69 13.34
CA GLY A 92 7.94 -15.70 14.22
C GLY A 92 7.68 -14.23 13.86
N GLU A 93 7.14 -13.94 12.68
CA GLU A 93 6.88 -12.56 12.23
C GLU A 93 5.96 -11.81 13.19
N ARG A 94 4.84 -12.40 13.59
CA ARG A 94 3.87 -11.77 14.51
C ARG A 94 4.45 -11.54 15.91
N VAL A 95 5.28 -12.44 16.39
CA VAL A 95 5.90 -12.33 17.73
C VAL A 95 6.95 -11.21 17.75
N LEU A 96 7.60 -10.98 16.62
CA LEU A 96 8.69 -10.01 16.47
C LEU A 96 8.25 -8.72 15.77
N GLU A 97 6.93 -8.44 15.73
CA GLU A 97 6.37 -7.27 15.04
C GLU A 97 6.99 -5.95 15.51
N ASN A 98 7.37 -5.84 16.77
CA ASN A 98 8.05 -4.67 17.34
C ASN A 98 9.50 -4.45 16.80
N ARG A 99 10.03 -5.39 16.05
CA ARG A 99 11.32 -5.30 15.34
C ARG A 99 11.16 -5.05 13.84
N ILE A 100 9.91 -4.86 13.38
CA ILE A 100 9.57 -4.76 11.96
C ILE A 100 8.88 -3.43 11.69
N THR A 101 9.47 -2.62 10.84
CA THR A 101 8.82 -1.41 10.29
C THR A 101 8.35 -1.70 8.86
N ARG A 102 7.10 -1.37 8.55
CA ARG A 102 6.47 -1.68 7.25
C ARG A 102 6.21 -0.46 6.37
N THR A 103 6.54 0.70 6.87
CA THR A 103 6.47 1.99 6.18
C THR A 103 7.84 2.62 6.08
N LEU A 104 8.03 3.53 5.13
CA LEU A 104 9.26 4.31 5.05
C LEU A 104 9.22 5.40 6.13
N GLU A 105 10.15 5.33 7.06
CA GLU A 105 10.32 6.26 8.18
C GLU A 105 11.72 6.89 8.13
N PRO A 106 11.96 7.99 8.89
CA PRO A 106 13.31 8.50 9.12
C PRO A 106 14.22 7.41 9.70
N ILE A 107 15.40 7.25 9.14
CA ILE A 107 16.29 6.09 9.42
C ILE A 107 17.48 6.43 10.33
N GLU A 108 17.59 7.65 10.81
CA GLU A 108 18.73 8.15 11.60
C GLU A 108 18.94 7.31 12.88
N HIS A 109 17.86 6.79 13.46
CA HIS A 109 17.87 5.94 14.64
C HIS A 109 18.48 4.53 14.39
N LEU A 110 18.70 4.17 13.12
CA LEU A 110 19.31 2.92 12.70
C LEU A 110 20.84 3.03 12.53
N ALA A 111 21.43 4.19 12.83
CA ALA A 111 22.87 4.37 12.80
C ALA A 111 23.59 3.36 13.73
N GLY A 112 24.63 2.69 13.22
CA GLY A 112 25.38 1.66 13.93
C GLY A 112 24.62 0.33 14.13
N ARG A 113 23.47 0.12 13.47
CA ARG A 113 22.65 -1.09 13.57
C ARG A 113 22.84 -2.02 12.38
N ALA A 114 22.59 -3.31 12.60
CA ALA A 114 22.39 -4.28 11.54
C ALA A 114 20.93 -4.28 11.10
N VAL A 115 20.65 -3.95 9.84
CA VAL A 115 19.31 -3.76 9.29
C VAL A 115 19.05 -4.69 8.13
N LEU A 116 17.92 -5.39 8.14
CA LEU A 116 17.41 -6.09 6.96
C LEU A 116 16.41 -5.17 6.23
N VAL A 117 16.62 -4.95 4.95
CA VAL A 117 15.64 -4.34 4.05
C VAL A 117 15.05 -5.42 3.15
N THR A 118 13.74 -5.56 3.11
CA THR A 118 13.06 -6.45 2.16
C THR A 118 12.20 -5.65 1.18
N GLY A 119 12.08 -6.15 -0.05
CA GLY A 119 11.31 -5.50 -1.11
C GLY A 119 12.18 -4.89 -2.20
N ALA A 120 11.54 -4.60 -3.33
CA ALA A 120 12.18 -4.07 -4.55
C ALA A 120 11.49 -2.79 -5.08
N GLY A 121 10.44 -2.32 -4.40
CA GLY A 121 9.70 -1.10 -4.75
C GLY A 121 10.45 0.17 -4.34
N HIS A 122 9.86 1.33 -4.68
CA HIS A 122 10.42 2.66 -4.37
C HIS A 122 10.86 2.80 -2.92
N SER A 123 9.99 2.47 -1.95
CA SER A 123 10.31 2.60 -0.53
C SER A 123 11.54 1.78 -0.13
N ALA A 124 11.67 0.55 -0.65
CA ALA A 124 12.83 -0.30 -0.35
C ALA A 124 14.12 0.25 -0.98
N GLN A 125 14.04 0.77 -2.20
CA GLN A 125 15.17 1.43 -2.86
C GLN A 125 15.59 2.68 -2.10
N THR A 126 14.65 3.55 -1.73
CA THR A 126 14.90 4.75 -0.92
C THR A 126 15.57 4.39 0.41
N ALA A 127 15.06 3.38 1.12
CA ALA A 127 15.65 2.94 2.37
C ALA A 127 17.07 2.38 2.18
N ALA A 128 17.29 1.55 1.15
CA ALA A 128 18.60 0.96 0.89
C ALA A 128 19.65 2.03 0.53
N VAL A 129 19.28 3.01 -0.29
CA VAL A 129 20.17 4.14 -0.67
C VAL A 129 20.46 5.01 0.56
N ALA A 130 19.44 5.39 1.32
CA ALA A 130 19.59 6.22 2.51
C ALA A 130 20.44 5.52 3.60
N LEU A 131 20.25 4.20 3.81
CA LEU A 131 21.08 3.42 4.74
C LEU A 131 22.52 3.27 4.25
N ALA A 132 22.75 3.16 2.96
CA ALA A 132 24.11 3.18 2.40
C ALA A 132 24.81 4.51 2.67
N GLU A 133 24.08 5.63 2.57
CA GLU A 133 24.62 6.96 2.91
C GLU A 133 24.83 7.10 4.42
N LEU A 134 23.87 6.64 5.25
CA LEU A 134 24.01 6.65 6.70
C LEU A 134 25.26 5.89 7.14
N ALA A 135 25.57 4.77 6.51
CA ALA A 135 26.75 3.95 6.82
C ALA A 135 28.09 4.67 6.54
N ARG A 136 28.11 5.71 5.70
CA ARG A 136 29.32 6.54 5.49
C ARG A 136 29.66 7.38 6.73
N HIS A 137 28.63 7.78 7.49
CA HIS A 137 28.78 8.60 8.70
C HIS A 137 28.72 7.77 9.97
N ALA A 138 28.16 6.56 9.89
CA ALA A 138 28.07 5.58 10.98
C ALA A 138 28.59 4.21 10.50
N PRO A 139 29.93 3.97 10.47
CA PRO A 139 30.57 2.82 9.81
C PRO A 139 30.15 1.44 10.33
N ASP A 140 29.60 1.38 11.55
CA ASP A 140 29.07 0.13 12.14
C ASP A 140 27.69 -0.24 11.60
N THR A 141 27.04 0.64 10.79
CA THR A 141 25.77 0.34 10.13
C THR A 141 25.98 -0.73 9.06
N ARG A 142 25.23 -1.82 9.15
CA ARG A 142 25.27 -2.93 8.21
C ARG A 142 23.87 -3.16 7.64
N VAL A 143 23.76 -3.34 6.34
CA VAL A 143 22.50 -3.52 5.63
C VAL A 143 22.53 -4.82 4.86
N VAL A 144 21.53 -5.65 5.07
CA VAL A 144 21.23 -6.76 4.18
C VAL A 144 20.01 -6.39 3.36
N TRP A 145 20.15 -6.32 2.04
CA TRP A 145 19.02 -6.05 1.15
C TRP A 145 18.56 -7.33 0.47
N ALA A 146 17.43 -7.89 0.93
CA ALA A 146 16.87 -9.15 0.46
C ALA A 146 15.85 -8.90 -0.67
N LEU A 147 16.12 -9.48 -1.83
CA LEU A 147 15.35 -9.33 -3.05
C LEU A 147 14.82 -10.69 -3.52
N ARG A 148 13.50 -10.81 -3.72
CA ARG A 148 12.87 -12.03 -4.20
C ARG A 148 13.29 -12.41 -5.62
N ARG A 149 13.45 -11.40 -6.50
CA ARG A 149 13.90 -11.63 -7.88
C ARG A 149 15.40 -11.80 -7.93
N ARG A 150 15.88 -12.74 -8.75
CA ARG A 150 17.32 -12.91 -9.03
C ARG A 150 17.89 -11.76 -9.84
N GLU A 151 17.09 -11.26 -10.78
CA GLU A 151 17.44 -10.13 -11.65
C GLU A 151 16.39 -9.02 -11.51
N PRO A 152 16.46 -8.20 -10.45
CA PRO A 152 15.58 -7.07 -10.30
C PRO A 152 15.95 -6.00 -11.35
N LYS A 153 14.94 -5.44 -12.00
CA LYS A 153 15.07 -4.30 -12.91
C LYS A 153 14.35 -3.13 -12.28
N PHE A 154 15.05 -2.02 -12.07
CA PHE A 154 14.48 -0.83 -11.43
C PHE A 154 14.22 0.27 -12.45
N ARG A 155 15.18 0.55 -13.34
CA ARG A 155 15.06 1.64 -14.29
C ARG A 155 14.00 1.37 -15.35
N LEU A 156 13.21 2.41 -15.61
CA LEU A 156 12.28 2.46 -16.72
C LEU A 156 12.97 3.15 -17.91
N PRO A 157 12.89 2.61 -19.13
CA PRO A 157 13.38 3.31 -20.31
C PRO A 157 12.66 4.67 -20.45
N HIS A 158 13.44 5.75 -20.60
CA HIS A 158 12.90 7.10 -20.78
C HIS A 158 11.97 7.58 -19.65
N ASP A 159 12.31 7.25 -18.38
CA ASP A 159 11.51 7.70 -17.24
C ASP A 159 11.36 9.23 -17.22
N PRO A 160 10.13 9.77 -17.33
CA PRO A 160 9.91 11.21 -17.35
C PRO A 160 10.10 11.87 -15.98
N LEU A 161 10.20 11.08 -14.90
CA LEU A 161 10.40 11.56 -13.54
C LEU A 161 11.89 11.47 -13.16
N SER A 162 12.64 12.54 -13.34
CA SER A 162 14.09 12.58 -13.09
C SER A 162 14.50 12.11 -11.70
N ALA A 163 13.73 12.46 -10.65
CA ALA A 163 14.00 12.02 -9.28
C ALA A 163 13.82 10.49 -9.11
N ARG A 164 12.86 9.89 -9.82
CA ARG A 164 12.65 8.44 -9.82
C ARG A 164 13.78 7.74 -10.58
N ASP A 165 14.17 8.25 -11.74
CA ASP A 165 15.27 7.67 -12.51
C ASP A 165 16.60 7.74 -11.74
N ALA A 166 16.87 8.85 -11.04
CA ALA A 166 18.03 8.98 -10.17
C ALA A 166 18.04 7.94 -9.04
N LEU A 167 16.92 7.78 -8.32
CA LEU A 167 16.79 6.76 -7.28
C LEU A 167 17.02 5.34 -7.84
N HIS A 168 16.43 5.04 -8.99
CA HIS A 168 16.63 3.74 -9.64
C HIS A 168 18.09 3.50 -10.03
N ALA A 169 18.79 4.54 -10.53
CA ALA A 169 20.20 4.44 -10.86
C ALA A 169 21.06 4.17 -9.63
N GLU A 170 20.86 4.91 -8.54
CA GLU A 170 21.57 4.70 -7.28
C GLU A 170 21.31 3.30 -6.69
N ALA A 171 20.05 2.84 -6.72
CA ALA A 171 19.70 1.50 -6.28
C ALA A 171 20.37 0.41 -7.13
N GLU A 172 20.48 0.60 -8.45
CA GLU A 172 21.21 -0.33 -9.33
C GLU A 172 22.72 -0.33 -9.04
N GLU A 173 23.32 0.81 -8.67
CA GLU A 173 24.72 0.84 -8.23
C GLU A 173 24.93 0.00 -6.96
N LEU A 174 24.00 0.06 -6.00
CA LEU A 174 24.04 -0.84 -4.84
C LEU A 174 23.98 -2.31 -5.24
N LEU A 175 23.16 -2.66 -6.25
CA LEU A 175 23.12 -4.02 -6.79
C LEU A 175 24.45 -4.46 -7.39
N ARG A 176 25.29 -3.53 -7.89
CA ARG A 176 26.63 -3.81 -8.44
C ARG A 176 27.73 -3.80 -7.37
N GLY A 177 27.37 -3.55 -6.10
CA GLY A 177 28.31 -3.57 -5.00
C GLY A 177 29.00 -2.22 -4.72
N ALA A 178 28.34 -1.10 -5.06
CA ALA A 178 28.88 0.25 -4.84
C ALA A 178 29.10 0.60 -3.35
N SER A 179 28.45 -0.10 -2.43
CA SER A 179 28.63 0.09 -0.99
C SER A 179 29.01 -1.22 -0.29
N ARG A 180 30.10 -1.20 0.47
CA ARG A 180 30.51 -2.35 1.30
C ARG A 180 29.59 -2.57 2.51
N ALA A 181 28.82 -1.57 2.91
CA ALA A 181 27.87 -1.65 4.01
C ALA A 181 26.58 -2.38 3.61
N VAL A 182 26.31 -2.54 2.31
CA VAL A 182 25.08 -3.15 1.78
C VAL A 182 25.41 -4.51 1.14
N ASP A 183 24.97 -5.57 1.83
CA ASP A 183 25.03 -6.95 1.32
C ASP A 183 23.72 -7.28 0.60
N VAL A 184 23.77 -7.42 -0.71
CA VAL A 184 22.57 -7.69 -1.53
C VAL A 184 22.35 -9.18 -1.71
N ARG A 185 21.23 -9.68 -1.19
CA ARG A 185 20.80 -11.08 -1.33
C ARG A 185 19.68 -11.18 -2.38
N ARG A 186 19.95 -11.84 -3.50
CA ARG A 186 19.02 -11.96 -4.63
C ARG A 186 18.41 -13.35 -4.71
N GLY A 187 17.16 -13.43 -5.17
CA GLY A 187 16.45 -14.68 -5.33
C GLY A 187 16.16 -15.35 -3.97
N VAL A 188 16.00 -14.56 -2.91
CA VAL A 188 15.74 -15.07 -1.57
C VAL A 188 14.32 -14.73 -1.12
N VAL A 189 13.75 -15.60 -0.29
CA VAL A 189 12.50 -15.38 0.43
C VAL A 189 12.75 -15.49 1.93
N THR A 190 11.95 -14.80 2.73
CA THR A 190 12.00 -14.93 4.20
C THR A 190 11.25 -16.19 4.61
N ASP A 191 11.95 -17.10 5.24
CA ASP A 191 11.43 -18.41 5.63
C ASP A 191 10.99 -18.45 7.10
N ALA A 192 11.72 -17.79 8.00
CA ALA A 192 11.35 -17.66 9.40
C ALA A 192 12.13 -16.53 10.09
N LEU A 193 11.59 -16.08 11.23
CA LEU A 193 12.21 -15.15 12.16
C LEU A 193 12.33 -15.81 13.55
N LYS A 194 13.44 -15.62 14.23
CA LYS A 194 13.66 -16.11 15.58
C LYS A 194 14.43 -15.08 16.41
N MET A 195 14.14 -14.99 17.70
CA MET A 195 14.99 -14.20 18.59
C MET A 195 16.32 -14.95 18.78
N GLY A 196 17.42 -14.29 18.47
CA GLY A 196 18.77 -14.80 18.71
C GLY A 196 19.20 -14.61 20.16
N ALA A 197 20.23 -15.33 20.59
CA ALA A 197 20.77 -15.24 21.94
C ALA A 197 21.40 -13.87 22.28
N SER A 198 21.84 -13.13 21.26
CA SER A 198 22.38 -11.76 21.39
C SER A 198 21.29 -10.67 21.52
N GLY A 199 20.01 -11.03 21.45
CA GLY A 199 18.90 -10.08 21.40
C GLY A 199 18.62 -9.51 20.02
N GLN A 200 19.36 -9.93 19.00
CA GLN A 200 19.09 -9.65 17.58
C GLN A 200 18.07 -10.63 17.03
N VAL A 201 17.38 -10.23 15.95
CA VAL A 201 16.49 -11.10 15.20
C VAL A 201 17.33 -11.92 14.22
N ARG A 202 17.29 -13.24 14.36
CA ARG A 202 17.80 -14.16 13.34
C ARG A 202 16.77 -14.36 12.27
N VAL A 203 17.06 -13.84 11.09
CA VAL A 203 16.25 -14.02 9.89
C VAL A 203 16.79 -15.20 9.10
N ILE A 204 15.91 -16.12 8.75
CA ILE A 204 16.22 -17.25 7.88
C ILE A 204 15.73 -16.88 6.48
N LEU A 205 16.69 -16.65 5.58
CA LEU A 205 16.44 -16.44 4.17
C LEU A 205 16.68 -17.75 3.43
N ARG A 206 15.86 -18.06 2.41
CA ARG A 206 15.99 -19.29 1.63
C ARG A 206 16.12 -18.97 0.14
N ASN A 207 17.11 -19.63 -0.47
CA ASN A 207 17.33 -19.69 -1.92
C ASN A 207 17.82 -21.12 -2.26
N GLY A 208 16.91 -22.10 -2.18
CA GLY A 208 17.30 -23.52 -2.14
C GLY A 208 17.84 -23.90 -0.75
N GLU A 209 18.92 -23.29 -0.31
CA GLU A 209 19.52 -23.48 1.01
C GLU A 209 19.15 -22.35 1.98
N ALA A 210 19.15 -22.68 3.28
CA ALA A 210 18.89 -21.70 4.34
C ALA A 210 20.14 -20.84 4.59
N GLN A 211 19.96 -19.54 4.62
CA GLN A 211 20.95 -18.52 4.96
C GLN A 211 20.48 -17.80 6.23
N HIS A 212 21.38 -17.62 7.19
CA HIS A 212 21.07 -16.94 8.46
C HIS A 212 21.64 -15.54 8.46
N VAL A 213 20.82 -14.56 8.86
CA VAL A 213 21.22 -13.17 9.02
C VAL A 213 20.72 -12.68 10.37
N ASP A 214 21.64 -12.19 11.22
CA ASP A 214 21.29 -11.61 12.51
C ASP A 214 21.23 -10.08 12.35
N VAL A 215 20.07 -9.47 12.69
CA VAL A 215 19.80 -8.04 12.53
C VAL A 215 19.12 -7.45 13.75
N ASP A 216 19.32 -6.16 13.96
CA ASP A 216 18.67 -5.41 15.05
C ASP A 216 17.26 -5.00 14.68
N HIS A 217 17.03 -4.72 13.36
CA HIS A 217 15.76 -4.20 12.86
C HIS A 217 15.48 -4.68 11.43
N ILE A 218 14.19 -4.75 11.07
CA ILE A 218 13.72 -5.18 9.76
C ILE A 218 12.86 -4.06 9.15
N LEU A 219 13.25 -3.57 7.98
CA LEU A 219 12.43 -2.71 7.13
C LEU A 219 11.71 -3.59 6.10
N ALA A 220 10.48 -3.98 6.39
CA ALA A 220 9.66 -4.85 5.56
C ALA A 220 8.88 -4.02 4.51
N LEU A 221 9.59 -3.50 3.51
CA LEU A 221 9.04 -2.58 2.51
C LEU A 221 8.52 -3.33 1.28
N ASN A 222 7.66 -4.31 1.53
CA ASN A 222 7.10 -5.23 0.53
C ASN A 222 5.85 -4.68 -0.17
N GLY A 223 5.50 -3.41 0.07
CA GLY A 223 4.25 -2.79 -0.36
C GLY A 223 3.06 -3.22 0.50
N SER A 224 1.88 -2.85 0.05
CA SER A 224 0.61 -3.10 0.75
C SER A 224 -0.46 -3.54 -0.24
N ALA A 225 -1.57 -4.05 0.29
CA ALA A 225 -2.72 -4.49 -0.49
C ALA A 225 -4.00 -3.81 0.03
N PRO A 226 -5.03 -3.64 -0.80
CA PRO A 226 -6.34 -3.20 -0.34
C PRO A 226 -6.89 -4.12 0.76
N ASP A 227 -7.57 -3.51 1.73
CA ASP A 227 -8.35 -4.25 2.71
C ASP A 227 -9.84 -4.14 2.37
N SER A 228 -10.46 -5.27 2.03
CA SER A 228 -11.90 -5.36 1.71
C SER A 228 -12.78 -5.69 2.91
N SER A 229 -12.23 -5.81 4.11
CA SER A 229 -12.97 -6.13 5.32
C SER A 229 -14.09 -5.13 5.60
N LEU A 230 -13.84 -3.84 5.33
CA LEU A 230 -14.79 -2.73 5.49
C LEU A 230 -16.12 -2.96 4.78
N TYR A 231 -16.08 -3.45 3.56
CA TYR A 231 -17.24 -3.63 2.67
C TYR A 231 -17.54 -5.09 2.35
N ARG A 232 -17.13 -6.01 3.22
CA ARG A 232 -17.36 -7.46 3.02
C ARG A 232 -18.83 -7.81 2.79
N GLN A 233 -19.75 -7.02 3.33
CA GLN A 233 -21.20 -7.21 3.22
C GLN A 233 -21.82 -6.52 1.99
N LEU A 234 -21.03 -5.87 1.16
CA LEU A 234 -21.49 -5.23 -0.07
C LEU A 234 -21.21 -6.11 -1.31
N GLN A 235 -21.96 -5.85 -2.38
CA GLN A 235 -21.86 -6.58 -3.65
C GLN A 235 -20.71 -5.99 -4.50
N ILE A 236 -19.50 -6.07 -3.98
CA ILE A 236 -18.30 -5.61 -4.70
C ILE A 236 -17.68 -6.79 -5.43
N HIS A 237 -17.40 -6.60 -6.71
CA HIS A 237 -16.71 -7.56 -7.54
C HIS A 237 -15.26 -7.15 -7.72
N GLU A 238 -14.34 -7.89 -7.09
CA GLU A 238 -12.90 -7.62 -7.12
C GLU A 238 -12.17 -8.68 -7.95
N CYS A 239 -11.14 -8.24 -8.65
CA CYS A 239 -10.21 -9.15 -9.31
C CYS A 239 -9.36 -9.87 -8.24
N TYR A 240 -9.44 -11.17 -8.17
CA TYR A 240 -8.71 -11.99 -7.19
C TYR A 240 -7.19 -11.82 -7.25
N ALA A 241 -6.64 -11.48 -8.43
CA ALA A 241 -5.21 -11.32 -8.64
C ALA A 241 -4.70 -9.94 -8.23
N SER A 242 -5.38 -8.89 -8.69
CA SER A 242 -4.98 -7.50 -8.43
C SER A 242 -5.61 -6.91 -7.16
N LEU A 243 -6.72 -7.46 -6.67
CA LEU A 243 -7.55 -6.91 -5.58
C LEU A 243 -8.15 -5.53 -5.90
N ALA A 244 -8.18 -5.14 -7.17
CA ALA A 244 -8.85 -3.95 -7.65
C ALA A 244 -10.32 -4.26 -8.02
N PRO A 245 -11.24 -3.28 -7.98
CA PRO A 245 -12.57 -3.44 -8.54
C PRO A 245 -12.50 -3.96 -9.99
N MET A 246 -13.37 -4.92 -10.33
CA MET A 246 -13.23 -5.72 -11.56
C MET A 246 -13.21 -4.88 -12.82
N ASN A 247 -14.08 -3.86 -12.93
CA ASN A 247 -14.15 -3.03 -14.12
C ASN A 247 -12.85 -2.25 -14.35
N LEU A 248 -12.29 -1.67 -13.28
CA LEU A 248 -11.01 -0.96 -13.35
C LEU A 248 -9.86 -1.94 -13.61
N ALA A 249 -9.86 -3.11 -12.96
CA ALA A 249 -8.86 -4.15 -13.17
C ALA A 249 -8.83 -4.61 -14.63
N ALA A 250 -9.99 -4.79 -15.26
CA ALA A 250 -10.09 -5.17 -16.67
C ALA A 250 -9.52 -4.10 -17.61
N GLN A 251 -9.80 -2.82 -17.33
CA GLN A 251 -9.24 -1.72 -18.12
C GLN A 251 -7.72 -1.60 -17.97
N LEU A 252 -7.20 -1.70 -16.74
CA LEU A 252 -5.76 -1.67 -16.48
C LEU A 252 -5.03 -2.84 -17.17
N LEU A 253 -5.63 -4.03 -17.19
CA LEU A 253 -5.10 -5.19 -17.90
C LEU A 253 -5.13 -5.01 -19.43
N ALA A 254 -6.20 -4.41 -19.98
CA ALA A 254 -6.32 -4.16 -21.41
C ALA A 254 -5.28 -3.16 -21.94
N GLN A 255 -4.78 -2.27 -21.09
CA GLN A 255 -3.70 -1.33 -21.43
C GLN A 255 -2.33 -2.01 -21.58
N GLY A 256 -2.20 -3.26 -21.16
CA GLY A 256 -1.06 -4.16 -21.36
C GLY A 256 0.21 -3.79 -20.60
N ASP A 257 1.28 -4.55 -20.85
CA ASP A 257 2.62 -4.33 -20.28
C ASP A 257 3.30 -3.00 -20.71
N SER A 258 2.71 -2.26 -21.65
CA SER A 258 3.07 -0.87 -21.97
C SER A 258 2.85 0.09 -20.78
N ALA A 259 2.15 -0.36 -19.75
CA ALA A 259 1.94 0.30 -18.47
C ALA A 259 3.19 0.39 -17.56
N GLY A 260 4.40 0.29 -18.10
CA GLY A 260 5.63 0.66 -17.37
C GLY A 260 5.66 2.14 -17.00
N ASP A 261 4.93 2.97 -17.73
CA ASP A 261 4.82 4.41 -17.47
C ASP A 261 3.43 4.77 -16.94
N CYS A 262 3.37 5.06 -15.64
CA CYS A 262 2.13 5.52 -14.98
C CYS A 262 1.62 6.87 -15.52
N LEU A 263 2.43 7.64 -16.25
CA LEU A 263 2.00 8.88 -16.91
C LEU A 263 1.31 8.63 -18.27
N ALA A 264 1.51 7.45 -18.86
CA ALA A 264 0.89 7.04 -20.13
C ALA A 264 -0.48 6.35 -19.92
N THR A 265 -0.91 6.14 -18.67
CA THR A 265 -2.21 5.53 -18.36
C THR A 265 -3.33 6.45 -18.86
N ALA A 266 -4.17 5.95 -19.76
CA ALA A 266 -5.30 6.69 -20.28
C ALA A 266 -6.32 7.00 -19.14
N PRO A 267 -7.02 8.14 -19.22
CA PRO A 267 -8.09 8.47 -18.27
C PRO A 267 -9.11 7.33 -18.21
N THR A 268 -9.50 6.97 -17.02
CA THR A 268 -10.48 5.91 -16.79
C THR A 268 -11.86 6.54 -16.79
N GLY A 269 -12.74 6.14 -17.70
CA GLY A 269 -14.12 6.63 -17.73
C GLY A 269 -14.89 6.25 -16.44
N PRO A 270 -16.00 6.96 -16.14
CA PRO A 270 -16.77 6.73 -14.92
C PRO A 270 -17.27 5.29 -14.78
N GLU A 271 -17.52 4.60 -15.90
CA GLU A 271 -18.01 3.21 -15.91
C GLU A 271 -17.03 2.24 -15.22
N ALA A 272 -15.74 2.52 -15.29
CA ALA A 272 -14.72 1.69 -14.64
C ALA A 272 -14.74 1.77 -13.12
N LEU A 273 -15.31 2.84 -12.59
CA LEU A 273 -15.44 3.07 -11.14
C LEU A 273 -16.76 2.53 -10.56
N LEU A 274 -17.68 2.10 -11.43
CA LEU A 274 -18.94 1.50 -11.00
C LEU A 274 -18.74 0.08 -10.50
N ASN A 275 -19.49 -0.25 -9.45
CA ASN A 275 -19.56 -1.58 -8.87
C ASN A 275 -21.00 -2.13 -8.96
N PRO A 276 -21.20 -3.45 -8.83
CA PRO A 276 -22.53 -4.04 -8.67
C PRO A 276 -23.30 -3.49 -7.46
N GLU A 277 -22.60 -2.91 -6.48
CA GLU A 277 -23.20 -2.17 -5.35
C GLU A 277 -23.46 -0.72 -5.73
N PRO A 278 -24.71 -0.31 -5.98
CA PRO A 278 -25.02 1.05 -6.44
C PRO A 278 -24.67 2.10 -5.37
N GLY A 279 -23.95 3.16 -5.77
CA GLY A 279 -23.59 4.26 -4.87
C GLY A 279 -22.39 3.97 -3.94
N PHE A 280 -21.71 2.82 -4.10
CA PHE A 280 -20.44 2.54 -3.43
C PHE A 280 -19.28 2.65 -4.41
N PHE A 281 -18.27 3.44 -4.06
CA PHE A 281 -17.10 3.67 -4.91
C PHE A 281 -15.81 3.42 -4.15
N ILE A 282 -14.81 2.90 -4.82
CA ILE A 282 -13.45 2.73 -4.29
C ILE A 282 -12.53 3.62 -5.11
N LEU A 283 -11.89 4.60 -4.48
CA LEU A 283 -11.05 5.59 -5.13
C LEU A 283 -9.62 5.58 -4.60
N GLY A 284 -8.75 6.28 -5.31
CA GLY A 284 -7.37 6.46 -4.91
C GLY A 284 -6.53 5.19 -5.10
N ALA A 285 -5.42 5.10 -4.37
CA ALA A 285 -4.50 3.96 -4.46
C ALA A 285 -5.19 2.61 -4.23
N LYS A 286 -6.24 2.58 -3.40
CA LYS A 286 -7.01 1.36 -3.11
C LYS A 286 -7.69 0.81 -4.36
N SER A 287 -8.21 1.67 -5.24
CA SER A 287 -8.88 1.25 -6.48
C SER A 287 -7.93 0.56 -7.47
N TYR A 288 -6.63 0.81 -7.37
CA TYR A 288 -5.60 0.17 -8.20
C TYR A 288 -5.15 -1.19 -7.66
N GLY A 289 -5.63 -1.57 -6.48
CA GLY A 289 -5.29 -2.86 -5.90
C GLY A 289 -3.81 -3.00 -5.57
N ARG A 290 -3.18 -4.04 -6.10
CA ARG A 290 -1.73 -4.29 -5.99
C ARG A 290 -0.89 -3.54 -7.04
N ASN A 291 -1.53 -2.79 -7.95
CA ASN A 291 -0.81 -2.01 -8.94
C ASN A 291 -0.29 -0.71 -8.31
N SER A 292 1.03 -0.55 -8.26
CA SER A 292 1.70 0.61 -7.66
C SER A 292 1.79 1.84 -8.58
N GLN A 293 1.17 1.80 -9.76
CA GLN A 293 1.23 2.88 -10.75
C GLN A 293 0.21 4.00 -10.52
N PHE A 294 -0.49 4.00 -9.41
CA PHE A 294 -1.42 5.07 -9.05
C PHE A 294 -0.69 6.40 -8.83
N LEU A 295 -1.23 7.47 -9.42
CA LEU A 295 -0.78 8.85 -9.23
C LEU A 295 -1.91 9.71 -8.65
N LEU A 296 -1.56 10.75 -7.89
CA LEU A 296 -2.55 11.70 -7.34
C LEU A 296 -3.42 12.33 -8.43
N ARG A 297 -2.87 12.63 -9.61
CA ARG A 297 -3.64 13.13 -10.77
C ARG A 297 -4.79 12.19 -11.11
N THR A 298 -4.52 10.90 -11.20
CA THR A 298 -5.55 9.89 -11.47
C THR A 298 -6.62 9.88 -10.37
N GLY A 299 -6.23 10.08 -9.10
CA GLY A 299 -7.17 10.20 -8.00
C GLY A 299 -8.11 11.40 -8.16
N TRP A 300 -7.61 12.53 -8.61
CA TRP A 300 -8.46 13.70 -8.89
C TRP A 300 -9.42 13.48 -10.05
N GLU A 301 -8.96 12.82 -11.11
CA GLU A 301 -9.80 12.43 -12.24
C GLU A 301 -10.93 11.47 -11.79
N GLN A 302 -10.62 10.50 -10.92
CA GLN A 302 -11.61 9.60 -10.33
C GLN A 302 -12.64 10.35 -9.46
N VAL A 303 -12.19 11.31 -8.65
CA VAL A 303 -13.09 12.13 -7.82
C VAL A 303 -14.08 12.89 -8.71
N ASN A 304 -13.60 13.57 -9.76
CA ASN A 304 -14.47 14.31 -10.68
C ASN A 304 -15.50 13.38 -11.34
N ALA A 305 -15.06 12.24 -11.87
CA ALA A 305 -15.95 11.27 -12.55
C ALA A 305 -17.04 10.71 -11.61
N VAL A 306 -16.69 10.44 -10.34
CA VAL A 306 -17.66 9.94 -9.35
C VAL A 306 -18.66 11.03 -8.96
N PHE A 307 -18.19 12.26 -8.72
CA PHE A 307 -19.11 13.35 -8.36
C PHE A 307 -20.05 13.73 -9.51
N GLU A 308 -19.60 13.73 -10.76
CA GLU A 308 -20.50 13.84 -11.92
C GLU A 308 -21.58 12.75 -11.88
N THR A 309 -21.20 11.49 -11.70
CA THR A 309 -22.15 10.37 -11.58
C THR A 309 -23.14 10.50 -10.41
N LEU A 310 -22.73 11.12 -9.29
CA LEU A 310 -23.59 11.32 -8.12
C LEU A 310 -24.53 12.51 -8.28
N LEU A 311 -24.13 13.55 -9.01
CA LEU A 311 -24.94 14.75 -9.23
C LEU A 311 -26.00 14.57 -10.33
N ASP A 312 -25.78 13.63 -11.26
CA ASP A 312 -26.73 13.28 -12.33
C ASP A 312 -27.87 12.34 -11.87
N ARG A 313 -27.89 11.95 -10.59
CA ARG A 313 -28.94 11.12 -9.96
C ARG A 313 -29.99 11.97 -9.27
#